data_73aa79e3fcbeeab55d5c21340bb6e37e
#
_entry.id   73aa79e3fcbeeab55d5c21340bb6e37e
#
_cell.length_a   1.000
_cell.length_b   1.000
_cell.length_c   1.000
_cell.angle_alpha   90.00
_cell.angle_beta   90.00
_cell.angle_gamma   90.00
#
_symmetry.space_group_name_H-M   'P 1'
#
loop_
_entity.id
_entity.type
_entity.pdbx_description
1 polymer ?
#
loop_
_entity_poly.entity_id
_entity_poly.type
_entity_poly.pdbx_seq_one_letter_code
_entity_poly.pdbx_strand_id
1 'polypeptide(L)'
;TQLSVFESRTPEVIKAEILTALTASGVEIDTREGSYTNTLISQISYALWQHSQLLSGLLPIVFPGPDSGEYLDLHSAQLGMVRQPGTKARIEVTFTGTDGTVIPAGTAVYAPDSGLRYLTLEAVTITDETAVATVEAENIGEDYNVPAGSITSMAVNVPGVNDLANLEAAAGGSDLESDVALYTRIHDRLSLPITSGNANHYIQWAKETAGVSYASCIPLWASNGTIKVVIAGAA
;
A
#
# COMPACT_ATOMS: atom_id res chain seq x y z
N THR A 1 5.40 23.14 -0.58
CA THR A 1 6.40 24.09 -1.08
C THR A 1 7.52 23.24 -1.65
N GLN A 2 7.60 23.08 -2.97
CA GLN A 2 8.76 22.46 -3.62
C GLN A 2 9.98 23.31 -3.27
N LEU A 3 10.98 22.68 -2.70
CA LEU A 3 12.29 23.29 -2.54
C LEU A 3 12.87 23.50 -3.94
N SER A 4 12.78 24.73 -4.46
CA SER A 4 13.26 25.13 -5.79
C SER A 4 14.79 25.02 -5.97
N VAL A 5 15.48 24.59 -4.93
CA VAL A 5 16.96 24.44 -4.91
C VAL A 5 17.47 23.40 -5.92
N PHE A 6 16.59 22.48 -6.36
CA PHE A 6 16.93 21.39 -7.26
C PHE A 6 16.04 21.37 -8.51
N GLU A 7 15.72 22.56 -9.06
CA GLU A 7 15.10 22.59 -10.39
C GLU A 7 15.96 21.79 -11.37
N SER A 8 15.34 20.82 -12.03
CA SER A 8 16.01 19.99 -13.02
C SER A 8 16.34 20.86 -14.24
N ARG A 9 17.56 21.41 -14.24
CA ARG A 9 18.09 22.15 -15.40
C ARG A 9 18.37 21.15 -16.50
N THR A 10 18.00 21.47 -17.73
CA THR A 10 18.39 20.64 -18.89
C THR A 10 19.85 20.85 -19.24
N PRO A 11 20.49 19.90 -19.95
CA PRO A 11 21.88 20.08 -20.41
C PRO A 11 22.07 21.35 -21.25
N GLU A 12 21.05 21.74 -22.03
CA GLU A 12 21.06 22.92 -22.87
C GLU A 12 21.10 24.21 -22.05
N VAL A 13 20.35 24.28 -20.96
CA VAL A 13 20.33 25.42 -20.03
C VAL A 13 21.70 25.55 -19.36
N ILE A 14 22.26 24.47 -18.85
CA ILE A 14 23.59 24.47 -18.23
C ILE A 14 24.66 24.90 -19.23
N LYS A 15 24.59 24.38 -20.46
CA LYS A 15 25.48 24.79 -21.57
C LYS A 15 25.40 26.28 -21.85
N ALA A 16 24.19 26.82 -21.95
CA ALA A 16 23.99 28.25 -22.24
C ALA A 16 24.56 29.13 -21.11
N GLU A 17 24.37 28.74 -19.85
CA GLU A 17 24.94 29.44 -18.68
C GLU A 17 26.48 29.43 -18.72
N ILE A 18 27.12 28.29 -19.01
CA ILE A 18 28.57 28.17 -19.11
C ILE A 18 29.10 29.03 -20.24
N LEU A 19 28.49 28.98 -21.43
CA LEU A 19 28.89 29.81 -22.57
C LEU A 19 28.75 31.30 -22.27
N THR A 20 27.67 31.71 -21.63
CA THR A 20 27.46 33.10 -21.22
C THR A 20 28.53 33.55 -20.22
N ALA A 21 28.85 32.73 -19.21
CA ALA A 21 29.88 33.04 -18.23
C ALA A 21 31.29 33.16 -18.88
N LEU A 22 31.60 32.28 -19.81
CA LEU A 22 32.88 32.32 -20.56
C LEU A 22 32.99 33.56 -21.43
N THR A 23 31.94 33.94 -22.14
CA THR A 23 31.91 35.17 -22.95
C THR A 23 32.08 36.42 -22.06
N ALA A 24 31.42 36.45 -20.91
CA ALA A 24 31.52 37.55 -19.95
C ALA A 24 32.92 37.67 -19.31
N SER A 25 33.71 36.59 -19.26
CA SER A 25 35.09 36.62 -18.73
C SER A 25 36.10 37.27 -19.67
N GLY A 26 35.69 37.69 -20.90
CA GLY A 26 36.53 38.33 -21.88
C GLY A 26 37.52 37.39 -22.59
N VAL A 27 37.37 36.10 -22.46
CA VAL A 27 38.17 35.11 -23.20
C VAL A 27 37.57 34.92 -24.58
N GLU A 28 38.39 35.19 -25.62
CA GLU A 28 37.99 34.89 -27.01
C GLU A 28 38.03 33.37 -27.24
N ILE A 29 36.88 32.77 -27.34
CA ILE A 29 36.69 31.34 -27.62
C ILE A 29 35.73 31.14 -28.77
N ASP A 30 35.98 30.11 -29.56
CA ASP A 30 35.03 29.72 -30.62
C ASP A 30 33.89 28.92 -30.00
N THR A 31 32.71 29.56 -29.88
CA THR A 31 31.49 28.99 -29.32
C THR A 31 30.52 28.46 -30.39
N ARG A 32 30.90 28.49 -31.67
CA ARG A 32 30.05 28.01 -32.77
C ARG A 32 29.75 26.51 -32.60
N GLU A 33 28.61 26.14 -33.09
CA GLU A 33 28.23 24.73 -33.15
C GLU A 33 29.26 23.91 -33.95
N GLY A 34 29.70 22.78 -33.43
CA GLY A 34 30.75 21.96 -34.04
C GLY A 34 32.18 22.35 -33.68
N SER A 35 32.43 23.48 -33.01
CA SER A 35 33.76 23.84 -32.50
C SER A 35 34.17 22.87 -31.34
N TYR A 36 35.47 22.72 -31.12
CA TYR A 36 36.01 21.91 -30.04
C TYR A 36 35.47 22.36 -28.67
N THR A 37 35.48 23.68 -28.42
CA THR A 37 35.00 24.27 -27.16
C THR A 37 33.51 23.98 -26.94
N ASN A 38 32.69 24.18 -27.99
CA ASN A 38 31.25 23.91 -27.90
C ASN A 38 30.96 22.43 -27.61
N THR A 39 31.69 21.53 -28.27
CA THR A 39 31.57 20.09 -28.06
C THR A 39 31.97 19.68 -26.62
N LEU A 40 33.09 20.19 -26.11
CA LEU A 40 33.58 19.95 -24.76
C LEU A 40 32.57 20.44 -23.71
N ILE A 41 32.07 21.67 -23.87
CA ILE A 41 31.07 22.25 -22.94
C ILE A 41 29.76 21.43 -22.96
N SER A 42 29.36 20.93 -24.14
CA SER A 42 28.18 20.06 -24.23
C SER A 42 28.33 18.79 -23.38
N GLN A 43 29.50 18.14 -23.41
CA GLN A 43 29.75 16.94 -22.60
C GLN A 43 29.82 17.25 -21.10
N ILE A 44 30.46 18.38 -20.75
CA ILE A 44 30.49 18.84 -19.34
C ILE A 44 29.09 19.17 -18.86
N SER A 45 28.27 19.86 -19.66
CA SER A 45 26.88 20.18 -19.32
C SER A 45 26.02 18.92 -19.10
N TYR A 46 26.22 17.90 -19.94
CA TYR A 46 25.55 16.62 -19.79
C TYR A 46 25.97 15.90 -18.50
N ALA A 47 27.25 15.87 -18.19
CA ALA A 47 27.76 15.28 -16.94
C ALA A 47 27.22 16.01 -15.69
N LEU A 48 27.19 17.35 -15.70
CA LEU A 48 26.63 18.16 -14.63
C LEU A 48 25.11 17.91 -14.46
N TRP A 49 24.40 17.77 -15.57
CA TRP A 49 22.99 17.42 -15.54
C TRP A 49 22.77 16.04 -14.90
N GLN A 50 23.56 15.02 -15.27
CA GLN A 50 23.48 13.69 -14.64
C GLN A 50 23.71 13.77 -13.11
N HIS A 51 24.70 14.57 -12.68
CA HIS A 51 24.92 14.79 -11.24
C HIS A 51 23.75 15.49 -10.55
N SER A 52 23.13 16.48 -11.21
CA SER A 52 21.95 17.15 -10.65
C SER A 52 20.75 16.21 -10.52
N GLN A 53 20.57 15.27 -11.45
CA GLN A 53 19.53 14.23 -11.36
C GLN A 53 19.77 13.30 -10.17
N LEU A 54 21.02 12.88 -9.95
CA LEU A 54 21.37 12.06 -8.77
C LEU A 54 21.07 12.80 -7.46
N LEU A 55 21.41 14.10 -7.36
CA LEU A 55 21.11 14.91 -6.18
C LEU A 55 19.59 15.09 -5.97
N SER A 56 18.83 15.28 -7.05
CA SER A 56 17.37 15.36 -6.97
C SER A 56 16.76 14.04 -6.45
N GLY A 57 17.35 12.90 -6.83
CA GLY A 57 16.94 11.58 -6.34
C GLY A 57 17.22 11.34 -4.86
N LEU A 58 18.07 12.16 -4.20
CA LEU A 58 18.30 12.05 -2.76
C LEU A 58 17.19 12.68 -1.90
N LEU A 59 16.42 13.61 -2.45
CA LEU A 59 15.36 14.30 -1.69
C LEU A 59 14.29 13.35 -1.13
N PRO A 60 13.74 12.40 -1.90
CA PRO A 60 12.78 11.42 -1.38
C PRO A 60 13.37 10.49 -0.32
N ILE A 61 14.71 10.31 -0.34
CA ILE A 61 15.42 9.50 0.66
C ILE A 61 15.51 10.24 1.99
N VAL A 62 15.78 11.55 1.94
CA VAL A 62 15.97 12.37 3.17
C VAL A 62 14.65 12.89 3.71
N PHE A 63 13.74 13.27 2.83
CA PHE A 63 12.43 13.81 3.16
C PHE A 63 11.35 12.99 2.45
N PRO A 64 10.95 11.85 3.03
CA PRO A 64 9.94 11.02 2.39
C PRO A 64 8.61 11.75 2.31
N GLY A 65 8.02 11.71 1.13
CA GLY A 65 6.65 12.14 0.88
C GLY A 65 5.75 10.93 0.58
N PRO A 66 4.45 11.16 0.37
CA PRO A 66 3.52 10.08 0.03
C PRO A 66 3.86 9.36 -1.29
N ASP A 67 4.71 9.96 -2.13
CA ASP A 67 5.12 9.39 -3.44
C ASP A 67 6.53 8.76 -3.39
N SER A 68 7.09 8.56 -2.21
CA SER A 68 8.48 8.09 -2.04
C SER A 68 8.66 6.58 -2.18
N GLY A 69 7.57 5.80 -2.34
CA GLY A 69 7.65 4.36 -2.58
C GLY A 69 8.46 3.60 -1.52
N GLU A 70 9.47 2.84 -1.96
CA GLU A 70 10.31 2.00 -1.08
C GLU A 70 11.05 2.80 0.01
N TYR A 71 11.36 4.07 -0.23
CA TYR A 71 12.01 4.91 0.79
C TYR A 71 11.10 5.17 1.99
N LEU A 72 9.79 5.15 1.78
CA LEU A 72 8.80 5.27 2.86
C LEU A 72 8.87 4.08 3.81
N ASP A 73 9.07 2.86 3.27
CA ASP A 73 9.23 1.65 4.07
C ASP A 73 10.53 1.68 4.89
N LEU A 74 11.62 2.19 4.31
CA LEU A 74 12.88 2.39 5.04
C LEU A 74 12.73 3.38 6.19
N HIS A 75 12.03 4.49 5.98
CA HIS A 75 11.76 5.47 7.04
C HIS A 75 10.84 4.91 8.13
N SER A 76 9.82 4.17 7.76
CA SER A 76 8.92 3.51 8.72
C SER A 76 9.69 2.53 9.62
N ALA A 77 10.61 1.75 9.02
CA ALA A 77 11.46 0.82 9.75
C ALA A 77 12.37 1.51 10.78
N GLN A 78 12.93 2.70 10.46
CA GLN A 78 13.71 3.50 11.41
C GLN A 78 12.91 3.93 12.64
N LEU A 79 11.59 4.08 12.49
CA LEU A 79 10.66 4.42 13.58
C LEU A 79 10.08 3.19 14.29
N GLY A 80 10.54 1.99 13.92
CA GLY A 80 10.01 0.72 14.42
C GLY A 80 8.60 0.42 13.92
N MET A 81 8.23 0.98 12.77
CA MET A 81 6.93 0.76 12.12
C MET A 81 7.12 -0.11 10.88
N VAL A 82 6.09 -0.90 10.57
CA VAL A 82 6.04 -1.71 9.36
C VAL A 82 4.74 -1.36 8.63
N ARG A 83 4.77 -1.39 7.29
CA ARG A 83 3.57 -1.26 6.46
C ARG A 83 2.59 -2.35 6.86
N GLN A 84 1.32 -1.99 7.03
CA GLN A 84 0.28 -2.96 7.36
C GLN A 84 0.05 -3.87 6.15
N PRO A 85 0.24 -5.19 6.32
CA PRO A 85 -0.03 -6.12 5.25
C PRO A 85 -1.54 -6.19 4.99
N GLY A 86 -1.92 -6.37 3.72
CA GLY A 86 -3.28 -6.68 3.38
C GLY A 86 -3.69 -8.04 3.97
N THR A 87 -4.97 -8.26 4.08
CA THR A 87 -5.55 -9.51 4.60
C THR A 87 -6.42 -10.19 3.54
N LYS A 88 -6.60 -11.50 3.69
CA LYS A 88 -7.46 -12.30 2.82
C LYS A 88 -8.85 -12.37 3.40
N ALA A 89 -9.86 -12.20 2.55
CA ALA A 89 -11.25 -12.41 2.92
C ALA A 89 -11.53 -13.90 3.22
N ARG A 90 -12.41 -14.16 4.18
CA ARG A 90 -12.90 -15.49 4.51
C ARG A 90 -14.41 -15.52 4.52
N ILE A 91 -14.97 -16.68 4.17
CA ILE A 91 -16.40 -16.89 4.12
C ILE A 91 -16.72 -18.40 4.19
N GLU A 92 -17.89 -18.73 4.66
CA GLU A 92 -18.45 -20.06 4.57
C GLU A 92 -19.21 -20.24 3.26
N VAL A 93 -18.91 -21.32 2.56
CA VAL A 93 -19.61 -21.72 1.34
C VAL A 93 -20.34 -23.02 1.62
N THR A 94 -21.63 -23.04 1.32
CA THR A 94 -22.47 -24.24 1.40
C THR A 94 -22.45 -24.95 0.05
N PHE A 95 -22.06 -26.20 0.06
CA PHE A 95 -22.09 -27.10 -1.09
C PHE A 95 -23.31 -28.01 -0.96
N THR A 96 -24.03 -28.24 -2.05
CA THR A 96 -25.12 -29.20 -2.13
C THR A 96 -24.79 -30.31 -3.10
N GLY A 97 -25.12 -31.56 -2.76
CA GLY A 97 -24.77 -32.68 -3.62
C GLY A 97 -25.09 -34.05 -3.03
N THR A 98 -24.44 -35.08 -3.53
CA THR A 98 -24.64 -36.44 -3.15
C THR A 98 -23.91 -36.78 -1.85
N ASP A 99 -24.59 -37.47 -0.91
CA ASP A 99 -23.99 -37.91 0.35
C ASP A 99 -22.76 -38.78 0.13
N GLY A 100 -21.75 -38.55 0.96
CA GLY A 100 -20.44 -39.22 0.88
C GLY A 100 -19.46 -38.57 -0.11
N THR A 101 -19.86 -37.53 -0.84
CA THR A 101 -18.95 -36.78 -1.70
C THR A 101 -17.97 -36.00 -0.84
N VAL A 102 -16.67 -36.19 -1.09
CA VAL A 102 -15.59 -35.47 -0.40
C VAL A 102 -15.14 -34.28 -1.24
N ILE A 103 -15.17 -33.09 -0.66
CA ILE A 103 -14.63 -31.86 -1.25
C ILE A 103 -13.24 -31.67 -0.63
N PRO A 104 -12.15 -31.79 -1.40
CA PRO A 104 -10.80 -31.66 -0.87
C PRO A 104 -10.47 -30.25 -0.40
N ALA A 105 -9.55 -30.14 0.56
CA ALA A 105 -8.91 -28.85 0.86
C ALA A 105 -8.19 -28.33 -0.39
N GLY A 106 -8.18 -27.00 -0.59
CA GLY A 106 -7.63 -26.37 -1.77
C GLY A 106 -8.53 -26.40 -3.01
N THR A 107 -9.80 -26.87 -2.86
CA THR A 107 -10.78 -26.75 -3.95
C THR A 107 -11.05 -25.29 -4.25
N ALA A 108 -10.84 -24.89 -5.51
CA ALA A 108 -11.03 -23.52 -5.93
C ALA A 108 -12.50 -23.27 -6.30
N VAL A 109 -13.11 -22.32 -5.61
CA VAL A 109 -14.43 -21.75 -5.91
C VAL A 109 -14.27 -20.30 -6.31
N TYR A 110 -15.19 -19.76 -7.07
CA TYR A 110 -15.07 -18.37 -7.54
C TYR A 110 -16.42 -17.68 -7.73
N ALA A 111 -16.37 -16.35 -7.74
CA ALA A 111 -17.48 -15.48 -8.09
C ALA A 111 -17.43 -15.20 -9.60
N PRO A 112 -18.36 -15.69 -10.41
CA PRO A 112 -18.29 -15.59 -11.87
C PRO A 112 -18.24 -14.15 -12.39
N ASP A 113 -18.95 -13.24 -11.73
CA ASP A 113 -19.07 -11.84 -12.17
C ASP A 113 -17.75 -11.06 -12.03
N SER A 114 -16.96 -11.34 -10.97
CA SER A 114 -15.69 -10.68 -10.69
C SER A 114 -14.46 -11.52 -11.06
N GLY A 115 -14.63 -12.84 -11.23
CA GLY A 115 -13.54 -13.79 -11.44
C GLY A 115 -12.68 -14.04 -10.20
N LEU A 116 -13.06 -13.52 -9.04
CA LEU A 116 -12.32 -13.65 -7.78
C LEU A 116 -12.41 -15.08 -7.25
N ARG A 117 -11.26 -15.64 -6.87
CA ARG A 117 -11.10 -17.04 -6.48
C ARG A 117 -10.85 -17.19 -5.00
N TYR A 118 -11.39 -18.27 -4.44
CA TYR A 118 -11.24 -18.67 -3.04
C TYR A 118 -10.89 -20.14 -3.00
N LEU A 119 -10.19 -20.57 -1.95
CA LEU A 119 -9.75 -21.95 -1.76
C LEU A 119 -10.33 -22.49 -0.45
N THR A 120 -10.87 -23.69 -0.48
CA THR A 120 -11.31 -24.39 0.73
C THR A 120 -10.12 -24.63 1.64
N LEU A 121 -10.23 -24.28 2.93
CA LEU A 121 -9.16 -24.46 3.92
C LEU A 121 -9.06 -25.93 4.37
N GLU A 122 -10.17 -26.61 4.45
CA GLU A 122 -10.28 -27.99 4.96
C GLU A 122 -11.06 -28.86 4.00
N ALA A 123 -10.83 -30.16 4.07
CA ALA A 123 -11.67 -31.14 3.36
C ALA A 123 -12.97 -31.33 4.12
N VAL A 124 -14.10 -31.30 3.40
CA VAL A 124 -15.44 -31.55 3.97
C VAL A 124 -16.15 -32.65 3.19
N THR A 125 -17.03 -33.39 3.88
CA THR A 125 -17.84 -34.46 3.25
C THR A 125 -19.30 -34.06 3.29
N ILE A 126 -20.01 -34.23 2.17
CA ILE A 126 -21.43 -33.97 2.09
C ILE A 126 -22.18 -35.02 2.90
N THR A 127 -23.02 -34.55 3.83
CA THR A 127 -23.93 -35.35 4.63
C THR A 127 -25.30 -34.67 4.68
N ASP A 128 -26.36 -35.40 4.58
CA ASP A 128 -27.73 -34.88 4.49
C ASP A 128 -27.83 -33.85 3.33
N GLU A 129 -27.27 -34.22 2.15
CA GLU A 129 -27.26 -33.44 0.90
C GLU A 129 -26.47 -32.11 0.96
N THR A 130 -25.84 -31.76 2.09
CA THR A 130 -25.14 -30.49 2.28
C THR A 130 -23.79 -30.64 2.97
N ALA A 131 -22.88 -29.73 2.71
CA ALA A 131 -21.64 -29.52 3.46
C ALA A 131 -21.29 -28.04 3.50
N VAL A 132 -20.76 -27.54 4.63
CA VAL A 132 -20.26 -26.17 4.77
C VAL A 132 -18.75 -26.23 4.89
N ALA A 133 -18.07 -25.45 4.08
CA ALA A 133 -16.62 -25.30 4.13
C ALA A 133 -16.23 -23.82 4.26
N THR A 134 -15.26 -23.54 5.11
CA THR A 134 -14.62 -22.23 5.13
C THR A 134 -13.67 -22.11 3.95
N VAL A 135 -13.83 -21.04 3.17
CA VAL A 135 -12.94 -20.69 2.07
C VAL A 135 -12.21 -19.40 2.35
N GLU A 136 -10.99 -19.30 1.86
CA GLU A 136 -10.13 -18.12 1.97
C GLU A 136 -9.80 -17.60 0.59
N ALA A 137 -9.79 -16.28 0.41
CA ALA A 137 -9.41 -15.61 -0.83
C ALA A 137 -8.03 -16.06 -1.32
N GLU A 138 -7.84 -16.19 -2.62
CA GLU A 138 -6.55 -16.54 -3.23
C GLU A 138 -5.51 -15.45 -2.97
N ASN A 139 -5.92 -14.18 -3.03
CA ASN A 139 -5.07 -13.02 -2.76
C ASN A 139 -5.66 -12.14 -1.65
N ILE A 140 -4.83 -11.21 -1.15
CA ILE A 140 -5.27 -10.12 -0.28
C ILE A 140 -6.07 -9.11 -1.10
N GLY A 141 -6.93 -8.35 -0.44
CA GLY A 141 -7.64 -7.24 -1.07
C GLY A 141 -9.06 -7.04 -0.55
N GLU A 142 -9.50 -5.79 -0.55
CA GLU A 142 -10.86 -5.41 -0.19
C GLU A 142 -11.89 -5.93 -1.21
N ASP A 143 -11.51 -6.03 -2.48
CA ASP A 143 -12.34 -6.55 -3.57
C ASP A 143 -12.84 -7.98 -3.29
N TYR A 144 -12.12 -8.75 -2.47
CA TYR A 144 -12.53 -10.09 -2.07
C TYR A 144 -13.64 -10.12 -1.00
N ASN A 145 -14.11 -8.98 -0.52
CA ASN A 145 -15.28 -8.90 0.35
C ASN A 145 -16.57 -8.91 -0.49
N VAL A 146 -16.81 -10.01 -1.19
CA VAL A 146 -17.97 -10.14 -2.09
C VAL A 146 -19.29 -10.33 -1.30
N PRO A 147 -20.42 -9.86 -1.82
CA PRO A 147 -21.72 -10.02 -1.17
C PRO A 147 -22.18 -11.49 -1.14
N ALA A 148 -23.23 -11.76 -0.35
CA ALA A 148 -23.88 -13.06 -0.29
C ALA A 148 -24.37 -13.47 -1.68
N GLY A 149 -24.27 -14.78 -2.00
CA GLY A 149 -24.70 -15.34 -3.28
C GLY A 149 -23.79 -15.07 -4.47
N SER A 150 -22.60 -14.46 -4.26
CA SER A 150 -21.66 -14.17 -5.36
C SER A 150 -20.80 -15.37 -5.75
N ILE A 151 -20.44 -16.22 -4.79
CA ILE A 151 -19.60 -17.40 -5.03
C ILE A 151 -20.50 -18.57 -5.40
N THR A 152 -20.58 -18.89 -6.71
CA THR A 152 -21.54 -19.88 -7.22
C THR A 152 -20.91 -20.91 -8.15
N SER A 153 -19.59 -20.90 -8.33
CA SER A 153 -18.93 -21.76 -9.32
C SER A 153 -17.64 -22.37 -8.76
N MET A 154 -17.29 -23.55 -9.26
CA MET A 154 -16.01 -24.21 -9.01
C MET A 154 -15.10 -24.13 -10.25
N ALA A 155 -13.80 -23.96 -10.05
CA ALA A 155 -12.83 -23.99 -11.14
C ALA A 155 -12.68 -25.39 -11.75
N VAL A 156 -12.80 -26.41 -10.91
CA VAL A 156 -12.81 -27.83 -11.32
C VAL A 156 -13.99 -28.48 -10.62
N ASN A 157 -14.90 -29.03 -11.38
CA ASN A 157 -16.07 -29.70 -10.82
C ASN A 157 -15.67 -30.95 -10.05
N VAL A 158 -16.15 -31.06 -8.82
CA VAL A 158 -16.05 -32.27 -8.00
C VAL A 158 -17.27 -33.15 -8.30
N PRO A 159 -17.10 -34.37 -8.80
CA PRO A 159 -18.23 -35.27 -9.11
C PRO A 159 -19.06 -35.50 -7.84
N GLY A 160 -20.38 -35.29 -7.93
CA GLY A 160 -21.30 -35.42 -6.79
C GLY A 160 -21.68 -34.09 -6.12
N VAL A 161 -21.01 -32.98 -6.46
CA VAL A 161 -21.47 -31.63 -6.07
C VAL A 161 -22.39 -31.10 -7.18
N ASN A 162 -23.58 -30.67 -6.80
CA ASN A 162 -24.59 -30.16 -7.71
C ASN A 162 -24.62 -28.63 -7.77
N ASP A 163 -24.45 -27.96 -6.61
CA ASP A 163 -24.51 -26.51 -6.47
C ASP A 163 -23.67 -26.04 -5.29
N LEU A 164 -23.33 -24.74 -5.28
CA LEU A 164 -22.66 -24.10 -4.16
C LEU A 164 -23.06 -22.61 -4.08
N ALA A 165 -23.10 -22.08 -2.86
CA ALA A 165 -23.33 -20.66 -2.63
C ALA A 165 -22.76 -20.20 -1.28
N ASN A 166 -22.32 -18.95 -1.22
CA ASN A 166 -22.09 -18.28 0.06
C ASN A 166 -23.38 -17.61 0.53
N LEU A 167 -23.85 -17.98 1.72
CA LEU A 167 -25.10 -17.44 2.28
C LEU A 167 -24.91 -16.07 2.91
N GLU A 168 -23.68 -15.75 3.31
CA GLU A 168 -23.31 -14.47 3.90
C GLU A 168 -22.29 -13.76 3.02
N ALA A 169 -22.02 -12.47 3.30
CA ALA A 169 -20.97 -11.72 2.62
C ALA A 169 -19.59 -12.15 3.11
N ALA A 170 -18.62 -12.26 2.20
CA ALA A 170 -17.23 -12.44 2.55
C ALA A 170 -16.70 -11.19 3.29
N ALA A 171 -15.85 -11.40 4.26
CA ALA A 171 -15.31 -10.33 5.10
C ALA A 171 -13.85 -10.57 5.48
N GLY A 172 -13.19 -9.49 5.94
CA GLY A 172 -11.82 -9.54 6.44
C GLY A 172 -10.75 -9.37 5.36
N GLY A 173 -11.14 -9.16 4.09
CA GLY A 173 -10.21 -8.75 3.04
C GLY A 173 -9.84 -7.29 3.20
N SER A 174 -8.56 -6.97 3.11
CA SER A 174 -8.06 -5.60 3.06
C SER A 174 -6.86 -5.50 2.13
N ASP A 175 -6.68 -4.34 1.53
CA ASP A 175 -5.53 -4.05 0.71
C ASP A 175 -4.26 -3.86 1.54
N LEU A 176 -3.12 -3.96 0.87
CA LEU A 176 -1.86 -3.48 1.42
C LEU A 176 -1.98 -1.99 1.73
N GLU A 177 -1.49 -1.56 2.88
CA GLU A 177 -1.49 -0.15 3.27
C GLU A 177 -0.87 0.72 2.16
N SER A 178 -1.61 1.74 1.72
CA SER A 178 -1.16 2.67 0.69
C SER A 178 0.00 3.55 1.20
N ASP A 179 0.80 4.09 0.27
CA ASP A 179 1.89 5.03 0.60
C ASP A 179 1.37 6.26 1.33
N VAL A 180 0.21 6.77 0.96
CA VAL A 180 -0.44 7.92 1.63
C VAL A 180 -0.80 7.58 3.08
N ALA A 181 -1.34 6.38 3.34
CA ALA A 181 -1.71 5.95 4.68
C ALA A 181 -0.47 5.74 5.56
N LEU A 182 0.56 5.07 5.03
CA LEU A 182 1.83 4.88 5.74
C LEU A 182 2.51 6.22 6.03
N TYR A 183 2.57 7.14 5.06
CA TYR A 183 3.10 8.49 5.26
C TYR A 183 2.36 9.23 6.37
N THR A 184 1.04 9.16 6.39
CA THR A 184 0.23 9.79 7.43
C THR A 184 0.55 9.20 8.82
N ARG A 185 0.71 7.89 8.94
CA ARG A 185 1.11 7.23 10.20
C ARG A 185 2.51 7.66 10.64
N ILE A 186 3.46 7.75 9.71
CA ILE A 186 4.83 8.25 9.99
C ILE A 186 4.76 9.69 10.48
N HIS A 187 4.01 10.55 9.79
CA HIS A 187 3.86 11.95 10.15
C HIS A 187 3.20 12.10 11.53
N ASP A 188 2.14 11.35 11.80
CA ASP A 188 1.49 11.34 13.12
C ASP A 188 2.47 10.91 14.21
N ARG A 189 3.28 9.88 13.97
CA ARG A 189 4.31 9.41 14.91
C ARG A 189 5.36 10.48 15.23
N LEU A 190 5.79 11.24 14.22
CA LEU A 190 6.79 12.29 14.38
C LEU A 190 6.22 13.59 14.96
N SER A 191 4.98 13.93 14.61
CA SER A 191 4.35 15.22 14.96
C SER A 191 3.64 15.19 16.31
N LEU A 192 3.16 14.03 16.75
CA LEU A 192 2.44 13.88 18.00
C LEU A 192 3.38 13.34 19.08
N PRO A 193 3.92 14.21 19.95
CA PRO A 193 4.83 13.76 21.00
C PRO A 193 4.11 12.78 21.93
N ILE A 194 4.64 11.56 21.98
CA ILE A 194 4.14 10.50 22.84
C ILE A 194 4.79 10.68 24.19
N THR A 195 4.08 11.34 25.10
CA THR A 195 4.43 11.32 26.51
C THR A 195 3.52 10.32 27.23
N SER A 196 4.10 9.54 28.11
CA SER A 196 3.38 8.50 28.85
C SER A 196 2.06 9.01 29.44
N GLY A 197 0.93 8.43 29.02
CA GLY A 197 -0.38 8.74 29.55
C GLY A 197 -1.08 9.98 28.98
N ASN A 198 -0.57 10.59 27.89
CA ASN A 198 -1.30 11.65 27.20
C ASN A 198 -2.35 11.07 26.23
N ALA A 199 -3.30 11.91 25.78
CA ALA A 199 -4.36 11.52 24.85
C ALA A 199 -3.81 10.90 23.56
N ASN A 200 -2.71 11.44 23.03
CA ASN A 200 -2.08 10.96 21.79
C ASN A 200 -1.52 9.55 21.96
N HIS A 201 -0.99 9.19 23.12
CA HIS A 201 -0.50 7.86 23.42
C HIS A 201 -1.63 6.79 23.35
N TYR A 202 -2.80 7.12 23.92
CA TYR A 202 -3.97 6.21 23.86
C TYR A 202 -4.53 6.08 22.44
N ILE A 203 -4.54 7.17 21.66
CA ILE A 203 -4.95 7.15 20.26
C ILE A 203 -4.00 6.26 19.44
N GLN A 204 -2.69 6.39 19.67
CA GLN A 204 -1.70 5.58 18.98
C GLN A 204 -1.83 4.09 19.31
N TRP A 205 -1.90 3.72 20.59
CA TRP A 205 -2.10 2.33 20.98
C TRP A 205 -3.36 1.71 20.36
N ALA A 206 -4.44 2.48 20.29
CA ALA A 206 -5.65 2.03 19.63
C ALA A 206 -5.42 1.78 18.13
N LYS A 207 -4.71 2.67 17.44
CA LYS A 207 -4.40 2.55 16.01
C LYS A 207 -3.36 1.47 15.68
N GLU A 208 -2.58 1.00 16.65
CA GLU A 208 -1.66 -0.14 16.49
C GLU A 208 -2.41 -1.49 16.41
N THR A 209 -3.69 -1.49 16.80
CA THR A 209 -4.54 -2.68 16.71
C THR A 209 -5.04 -2.86 15.27
N ALA A 210 -4.81 -4.05 14.70
CA ALA A 210 -5.29 -4.37 13.36
C ALA A 210 -6.80 -4.15 13.23
N GLY A 211 -7.23 -3.51 12.13
CA GLY A 211 -8.64 -3.20 11.86
C GLY A 211 -9.14 -1.88 12.49
N VAL A 212 -8.30 -1.13 13.19
CA VAL A 212 -8.64 0.20 13.71
C VAL A 212 -8.10 1.27 12.77
N SER A 213 -8.98 1.93 12.02
CA SER A 213 -8.63 3.04 11.13
C SER A 213 -8.74 4.41 11.80
N TYR A 214 -9.62 4.54 12.78
CA TYR A 214 -9.83 5.79 13.50
C TYR A 214 -9.84 5.55 15.02
N ALA A 215 -9.20 6.45 15.76
CA ALA A 215 -9.24 6.48 17.23
C ALA A 215 -9.32 7.92 17.73
N SER A 216 -10.09 8.15 18.78
CA SER A 216 -10.17 9.43 19.49
C SER A 216 -10.14 9.18 21.00
N CYS A 217 -9.45 10.03 21.73
CA CYS A 217 -9.32 9.94 23.19
C CYS A 217 -10.03 11.12 23.85
N ILE A 218 -10.95 10.82 24.75
CA ILE A 218 -11.67 11.82 25.55
C ILE A 218 -11.15 11.67 26.99
N PRO A 219 -10.27 12.60 27.44
CA PRO A 219 -9.79 12.58 28.82
C PRO A 219 -10.89 13.01 29.79
N LEU A 220 -10.80 12.56 31.03
CA LEU A 220 -11.73 12.90 32.11
C LEU A 220 -13.20 12.56 31.80
N TRP A 221 -13.45 11.49 31.08
CA TRP A 221 -14.78 11.10 30.58
C TRP A 221 -15.85 11.00 31.67
N ALA A 222 -15.55 10.37 32.78
CA ALA A 222 -16.50 10.17 33.87
C ALA A 222 -16.05 10.79 35.21
N SER A 223 -14.73 10.93 35.45
CA SER A 223 -14.14 11.53 36.65
C SER A 223 -12.63 11.70 36.47
N ASN A 224 -11.95 12.25 37.48
CA ASN A 224 -10.49 12.34 37.50
C ASN A 224 -9.85 10.95 37.33
N GLY A 225 -8.88 10.84 36.43
CA GLY A 225 -8.17 9.59 36.14
C GLY A 225 -8.89 8.64 35.17
N THR A 226 -10.06 9.02 34.62
CA THR A 226 -10.77 8.21 33.61
C THR A 226 -10.51 8.73 32.19
N ILE A 227 -10.40 7.81 31.27
CA ILE A 227 -10.28 8.10 29.82
C ILE A 227 -11.24 7.22 29.05
N LYS A 228 -11.81 7.75 27.98
CA LYS A 228 -12.58 6.99 27.01
C LYS A 228 -11.87 7.02 25.66
N VAL A 229 -11.57 5.87 25.12
CA VAL A 229 -11.06 5.73 23.76
C VAL A 229 -12.19 5.24 22.87
N VAL A 230 -12.49 6.00 21.83
CA VAL A 230 -13.47 5.65 20.80
C VAL A 230 -12.69 5.20 19.58
N ILE A 231 -13.01 4.01 19.07
CA ILE A 231 -12.36 3.44 17.90
C ILE A 231 -13.39 3.17 16.80
N ALA A 232 -12.95 3.25 15.54
CA ALA A 232 -13.72 2.81 14.39
C ALA A 232 -12.81 2.01 13.47
N GLY A 233 -13.35 0.92 12.90
CA GLY A 233 -12.68 0.14 11.87
C GLY A 233 -12.78 0.83 10.51
N ALA A 234 -12.05 0.33 9.51
CA ALA A 234 -12.32 0.62 8.11
C ALA A 234 -13.69 0.03 7.76
N ALA A 235 -14.49 0.82 7.06
CA ALA A 235 -15.81 0.39 6.59
C ALA A 235 -15.67 -0.58 5.43
#